data_defba01c3954b7396c0ea7f5ff5f508d
#
_entry.id   defba01c3954b7396c0ea7f5ff5f508d
#
_cell.length_a   1.000
_cell.length_b   1.000
_cell.length_c   1.000
_cell.angle_alpha   90.00
_cell.angle_beta   90.00
_cell.angle_gamma   90.00
#
_symmetry.space_group_name_H-M   'P 1'
#
loop_
_entity.id
_entity.type
_entity.pdbx_description
1 polymer ?
#
loop_
_entity_poly.entity_id
_entity_poly.type
_entity_poly.pdbx_seq_one_letter_code
_entity_poly.pdbx_strand_id
1 'polypeptide(L)'
;ERGVPAAEVPPGPQAEEISPAQLAQQLDEPGTVVLDFTTSANFVARHIPGAWWLTRSQLRQALDVIPPAQRYVVTCGSSLLARYAVPEVAALTGKPVQLLTGGTLAWIAAGLPLAHGDSGLAVERRDRYRRPYEGTDNSAEAMQAYLEWEYGLVDQLARDGTHGFRVL
;
A
#
# COMPACT_ATOMS: atom_id res chain seq x y z
N GLU A 1 17.35 5.98 -30.90
CA GLU A 1 16.50 5.92 -29.70
C GLU A 1 17.08 6.89 -28.67
N ARG A 2 16.38 7.98 -28.40
CA ARG A 2 16.76 8.86 -27.30
C ARG A 2 16.19 8.22 -26.03
N GLY A 3 17.06 7.64 -25.20
CA GLY A 3 16.67 7.14 -23.89
C GLY A 3 16.00 8.24 -23.07
N VAL A 4 14.88 7.93 -22.43
CA VAL A 4 14.26 8.85 -21.46
C VAL A 4 15.28 9.07 -20.34
N PRO A 5 15.64 10.32 -20.00
CA PRO A 5 16.53 10.57 -18.88
C PRO A 5 15.97 9.91 -17.63
N ALA A 6 16.80 9.18 -16.89
CA ALA A 6 16.40 8.65 -15.59
C ALA A 6 16.01 9.84 -14.70
N ALA A 7 14.76 9.86 -14.24
CA ALA A 7 14.32 10.88 -13.30
C ALA A 7 15.16 10.76 -12.02
N GLU A 8 15.87 11.83 -11.64
CA GLU A 8 16.53 11.89 -10.35
C GLU A 8 15.46 11.94 -9.26
N VAL A 9 15.29 10.82 -8.55
CA VAL A 9 14.40 10.76 -7.39
C VAL A 9 15.16 11.43 -6.23
N PRO A 10 14.60 12.48 -5.60
CA PRO A 10 15.23 13.09 -4.45
C PRO A 10 15.48 12.04 -3.35
N PRO A 11 16.59 12.14 -2.60
CA PRO A 11 16.84 11.23 -1.50
C PRO A 11 15.71 11.33 -0.48
N GLY A 12 15.12 10.18 -0.11
CA GLY A 12 14.07 10.10 0.90
C GLY A 12 14.58 10.47 2.29
N PRO A 13 13.68 10.67 3.27
CA PRO A 13 14.05 10.94 4.65
C PRO A 13 15.02 9.89 5.19
N GLN A 14 15.95 10.32 6.05
CA GLN A 14 16.79 9.40 6.78
C GLN A 14 15.93 8.59 7.74
N ALA A 15 16.21 7.28 7.85
CA ALA A 15 15.52 6.37 8.73
C ALA A 15 16.52 5.39 9.35
N GLU A 16 16.29 5.01 10.59
CA GLU A 16 16.95 3.86 11.17
C GLU A 16 16.45 2.59 10.44
N GLU A 17 17.37 1.78 9.95
CA GLU A 17 17.03 0.60 9.18
C GLU A 17 17.19 -0.68 10.00
N ILE A 18 16.30 -1.64 9.76
CA ILE A 18 16.35 -2.98 10.37
C ILE A 18 16.36 -4.03 9.25
N SER A 19 17.22 -5.02 9.34
CA SER A 19 17.25 -6.13 8.40
C SER A 19 16.10 -7.13 8.64
N PRO A 20 15.71 -7.94 7.64
CA PRO A 20 14.70 -8.99 7.83
C PRO A 20 15.02 -9.96 8.97
N ALA A 21 16.27 -10.38 9.12
CA ALA A 21 16.68 -11.30 10.19
C ALA A 21 16.55 -10.65 11.58
N GLN A 22 16.94 -9.39 11.73
CA GLN A 22 16.78 -8.65 12.99
C GLN A 22 15.30 -8.42 13.32
N LEU A 23 14.48 -8.08 12.32
CA LEU A 23 13.03 -7.93 12.52
C LEU A 23 12.40 -9.26 12.95
N ALA A 24 12.78 -10.39 12.33
CA ALA A 24 12.27 -11.69 12.73
C ALA A 24 12.53 -11.98 14.21
N GLN A 25 13.77 -11.76 14.69
CA GLN A 25 14.11 -11.88 16.11
C GLN A 25 13.32 -10.89 16.99
N GLN A 26 13.12 -9.66 16.52
CA GLN A 26 12.40 -8.63 17.26
C GLN A 26 10.90 -8.93 17.39
N LEU A 27 10.33 -9.67 16.45
CA LEU A 27 8.92 -10.09 16.47
C LEU A 27 8.65 -11.26 17.44
N ASP A 28 9.69 -11.98 17.88
CA ASP A 28 9.57 -13.01 18.92
C ASP A 28 9.27 -12.38 20.30
N GLU A 29 9.52 -11.08 20.46
CA GLU A 29 9.26 -10.33 21.69
C GLU A 29 8.08 -9.37 21.51
N PRO A 30 7.27 -9.13 22.55
CA PRO A 30 6.16 -8.18 22.47
C PRO A 30 6.64 -6.73 22.36
N GLY A 31 5.83 -5.89 21.74
CA GLY A 31 6.04 -4.45 21.69
C GLY A 31 6.47 -3.89 20.33
N THR A 32 6.64 -4.74 19.31
CA THR A 32 6.88 -4.31 17.93
C THR A 32 5.64 -4.50 17.09
N VAL A 33 5.27 -3.47 16.34
CA VAL A 33 4.19 -3.52 15.34
C VAL A 33 4.75 -3.19 13.96
N VAL A 34 4.45 -4.03 12.99
CA VAL A 34 4.82 -3.81 11.57
C VAL A 34 3.67 -3.11 10.86
N LEU A 35 3.98 -2.01 10.18
CA LEU A 35 3.05 -1.24 9.35
C LEU A 35 3.41 -1.43 7.88
N ASP A 36 2.53 -2.06 7.10
CA ASP A 36 2.76 -2.35 5.69
C ASP A 36 1.99 -1.38 4.79
N PHE A 37 2.73 -0.56 4.05
CA PHE A 37 2.24 0.44 3.10
C PHE A 37 2.20 -0.07 1.65
N THR A 38 2.27 -1.38 1.42
CA THR A 38 2.11 -1.97 0.09
C THR A 38 0.67 -1.80 -0.41
N THR A 39 0.37 -2.22 -1.64
CA THR A 39 -1.02 -2.24 -2.10
C THR A 39 -1.82 -3.31 -1.33
N SER A 40 -3.11 -3.05 -1.08
CA SER A 40 -3.98 -4.01 -0.38
C SER A 40 -3.99 -5.38 -1.04
N ALA A 41 -3.93 -5.43 -2.37
CA ALA A 41 -3.88 -6.69 -3.12
C ALA A 41 -2.61 -7.50 -2.82
N ASN A 42 -1.44 -6.83 -2.74
CA ASN A 42 -0.18 -7.49 -2.41
C ASN A 42 -0.17 -7.95 -0.95
N PHE A 43 -0.70 -7.15 -0.02
CA PHE A 43 -0.82 -7.52 1.38
C PHE A 43 -1.68 -8.78 1.56
N VAL A 44 -2.88 -8.78 0.97
CA VAL A 44 -3.78 -9.95 1.05
C VAL A 44 -3.16 -11.20 0.42
N ALA A 45 -2.40 -11.03 -0.68
CA ALA A 45 -1.70 -12.14 -1.30
C ALA A 45 -0.60 -12.72 -0.40
N ARG A 46 0.19 -11.87 0.26
CA ARG A 46 1.25 -12.27 1.21
C ARG A 46 1.81 -11.07 1.97
N HIS A 47 2.01 -11.24 3.26
CA HIS A 47 2.57 -10.21 4.13
C HIS A 47 3.39 -10.82 5.28
N ILE A 48 4.09 -9.99 6.03
CA ILE A 48 4.80 -10.39 7.25
C ILE A 48 3.77 -10.75 8.33
N PRO A 49 3.87 -11.90 9.01
CA PRO A 49 2.90 -12.29 10.03
C PRO A 49 2.71 -11.21 11.10
N GLY A 50 1.46 -10.92 11.42
CA GLY A 50 1.11 -9.89 12.42
C GLY A 50 1.26 -8.43 11.94
N ALA A 51 1.63 -8.20 10.67
CA ALA A 51 1.66 -6.85 10.11
C ALA A 51 0.26 -6.27 9.93
N TRP A 52 0.18 -4.95 10.04
CA TRP A 52 -1.04 -4.16 9.80
C TRP A 52 -0.91 -3.40 8.51
N TRP A 53 -1.88 -3.58 7.63
CA TRP A 53 -1.95 -2.87 6.37
C TRP A 53 -2.69 -1.55 6.50
N LEU A 54 -2.15 -0.52 5.85
CA LEU A 54 -2.77 0.79 5.76
C LEU A 54 -2.26 1.56 4.54
N THR A 55 -2.98 2.60 4.15
CA THR A 55 -2.45 3.60 3.23
C THR A 55 -1.88 4.79 4.01
N ARG A 56 -0.89 5.48 3.46
CA ARG A 56 -0.29 6.67 4.09
C ARG A 56 -1.33 7.77 4.35
N SER A 57 -2.29 7.95 3.44
CA SER A 57 -3.37 8.94 3.59
C SER A 57 -4.34 8.63 4.74
N GLN A 58 -4.42 7.37 5.17
CA GLN A 58 -5.30 6.91 6.24
C GLN A 58 -4.53 6.59 7.55
N LEU A 59 -3.26 7.01 7.65
CA LEU A 59 -2.40 6.67 8.78
C LEU A 59 -3.02 7.03 10.15
N ARG A 60 -3.60 8.22 10.31
CA ARG A 60 -4.26 8.61 11.56
C ARG A 60 -5.39 7.65 11.93
N GLN A 61 -6.27 7.39 11.00
CA GLN A 61 -7.40 6.46 11.18
C GLN A 61 -6.93 5.04 11.50
N ALA A 62 -5.86 4.59 10.84
CA ALA A 62 -5.28 3.28 11.09
C ALA A 62 -4.75 3.14 12.53
N LEU A 63 -4.09 4.17 13.06
CA LEU A 63 -3.53 4.16 14.42
C LEU A 63 -4.61 4.09 15.52
N ASP A 64 -5.88 4.44 15.22
CA ASP A 64 -6.99 4.26 16.17
C ASP A 64 -7.38 2.78 16.33
N VAL A 65 -7.04 1.93 15.34
CA VAL A 65 -7.36 0.49 15.31
C VAL A 65 -6.15 -0.37 15.68
N ILE A 66 -4.97 0.06 15.26
CA ILE A 66 -3.72 -0.68 15.49
C ILE A 66 -3.34 -0.64 16.98
N PRO A 67 -3.03 -1.78 17.60
CA PRO A 67 -2.61 -1.81 18.98
C PRO A 67 -1.40 -0.89 19.24
N PRO A 68 -1.36 -0.17 20.38
CA PRO A 68 -0.21 0.65 20.73
C PRO A 68 1.03 -0.23 20.91
N ALA A 69 2.17 0.25 20.43
CA ALA A 69 3.44 -0.45 20.47
C ALA A 69 4.53 0.34 21.16
N GLN A 70 5.60 -0.33 21.57
CA GLN A 70 6.82 0.31 22.07
C GLN A 70 7.66 0.86 20.91
N ARG A 71 7.58 0.21 19.73
CA ARG A 71 8.26 0.59 18.48
C ARG A 71 7.47 0.14 17.27
N TYR A 72 7.69 0.82 16.17
CA TYR A 72 7.07 0.48 14.89
C TYR A 72 8.14 0.15 13.85
N VAL A 73 7.84 -0.80 12.97
CA VAL A 73 8.64 -1.06 11.77
C VAL A 73 7.75 -0.80 10.58
N VAL A 74 8.20 0.06 9.67
CA VAL A 74 7.46 0.36 8.44
C VAL A 74 8.05 -0.40 7.27
N THR A 75 7.18 -0.91 6.40
CA THR A 75 7.54 -1.62 5.17
C THR A 75 6.58 -1.28 4.04
N CYS A 76 6.99 -1.59 2.84
CA CYS A 76 6.17 -1.81 1.65
C CYS A 76 6.92 -2.83 0.78
N GLY A 77 6.55 -3.06 -0.46
CA GLY A 77 7.25 -4.04 -1.30
C GLY A 77 8.78 -3.92 -1.25
N SER A 78 9.32 -2.73 -1.50
CA SER A 78 10.78 -2.44 -1.54
C SER A 78 11.26 -1.46 -0.45
N SER A 79 10.38 -1.01 0.41
CA SER A 79 10.57 0.07 1.39
C SER A 79 10.80 1.49 0.84
N LEU A 80 10.78 1.68 -0.47
CA LEU A 80 10.95 3.01 -1.07
C LEU A 80 9.83 3.98 -0.66
N LEU A 81 8.57 3.55 -0.70
CA LEU A 81 7.44 4.37 -0.26
C LEU A 81 7.34 4.44 1.27
N ALA A 82 7.59 3.34 1.96
CA ALA A 82 7.52 3.29 3.41
C ALA A 82 8.51 4.25 4.09
N ARG A 83 9.66 4.52 3.47
CA ARG A 83 10.64 5.49 3.96
C ARG A 83 10.02 6.86 4.24
N TYR A 84 9.12 7.32 3.38
CA TYR A 84 8.44 8.61 3.55
C TYR A 84 7.38 8.60 4.66
N ALA A 85 6.93 7.43 5.10
CA ALA A 85 6.01 7.31 6.23
C ALA A 85 6.73 7.34 7.60
N VAL A 86 8.04 7.06 7.65
CA VAL A 86 8.81 7.02 8.91
C VAL A 86 8.62 8.28 9.76
N PRO A 87 8.87 9.50 9.26
CA PRO A 87 8.72 10.71 10.08
C PRO A 87 7.26 10.96 10.49
N GLU A 88 6.29 10.56 9.69
CA GLU A 88 4.86 10.73 9.99
C GLU A 88 4.41 9.79 11.10
N VAL A 89 4.81 8.51 11.03
CA VAL A 89 4.53 7.54 12.09
C VAL A 89 5.19 7.96 13.40
N ALA A 90 6.46 8.39 13.35
CA ALA A 90 7.18 8.88 14.53
C ALA A 90 6.49 10.08 15.18
N ALA A 91 6.08 11.07 14.36
CA ALA A 91 5.40 12.26 14.85
C ALA A 91 4.03 11.97 15.48
N LEU A 92 3.28 11.01 14.91
CA LEU A 92 1.94 10.67 15.40
C LEU A 92 1.96 9.76 16.63
N THR A 93 2.95 8.86 16.73
CA THR A 93 3.01 7.87 17.82
C THR A 93 3.92 8.29 18.95
N GLY A 94 4.89 9.18 18.71
CA GLY A 94 5.96 9.51 19.67
C GLY A 94 6.88 8.34 19.97
N LYS A 95 6.94 7.32 19.11
CA LYS A 95 7.68 6.09 19.31
C LYS A 95 8.82 5.95 18.30
N PRO A 96 9.86 5.14 18.61
CA PRO A 96 10.87 4.75 17.65
C PRO A 96 10.25 4.07 16.42
N VAL A 97 10.71 4.43 15.22
CA VAL A 97 10.24 3.88 13.95
C VAL A 97 11.45 3.47 13.12
N GLN A 98 11.48 2.21 12.74
CA GLN A 98 12.52 1.65 11.87
C GLN A 98 11.94 1.33 10.49
N LEU A 99 12.79 1.36 9.48
CA LEU A 99 12.47 0.99 8.10
C LEU A 99 13.01 -0.41 7.81
N LEU A 100 12.17 -1.32 7.35
CA LEU A 100 12.63 -2.65 6.92
C LEU A 100 13.48 -2.52 5.65
N THR A 101 14.75 -2.84 5.73
CA THR A 101 15.68 -2.80 4.60
C THR A 101 15.21 -3.72 3.48
N GLY A 102 15.02 -3.17 2.28
CA GLY A 102 14.54 -3.90 1.11
C GLY A 102 13.09 -4.36 1.17
N GLY A 103 12.37 -4.03 2.23
CA GLY A 103 10.94 -4.23 2.38
C GLY A 103 10.50 -5.69 2.45
N THR A 104 9.22 -5.91 2.22
CA THR A 104 8.61 -7.25 2.23
C THR A 104 9.24 -8.18 1.17
N LEU A 105 9.80 -7.63 0.09
CA LEU A 105 10.55 -8.44 -0.89
C LEU A 105 11.84 -9.02 -0.29
N ALA A 106 12.57 -8.26 0.51
CA ALA A 106 13.76 -8.77 1.20
C ALA A 106 13.41 -9.81 2.28
N TRP A 107 12.28 -9.63 2.98
CA TRP A 107 11.75 -10.62 3.91
C TRP A 107 11.45 -11.96 3.21
N ILE A 108 10.80 -11.91 2.05
CA ILE A 108 10.52 -13.08 1.21
C ILE A 108 11.82 -13.73 0.72
N ALA A 109 12.77 -12.93 0.23
CA ALA A 109 14.06 -13.43 -0.27
C ALA A 109 14.89 -14.11 0.83
N ALA A 110 14.70 -13.70 2.09
CA ALA A 110 15.30 -14.35 3.26
C ALA A 110 14.62 -15.68 3.66
N GLY A 111 13.56 -16.09 2.97
CA GLY A 111 12.83 -17.34 3.26
C GLY A 111 12.04 -17.30 4.58
N LEU A 112 11.72 -16.11 5.09
CA LEU A 112 11.04 -15.95 6.37
C LEU A 112 9.52 -16.20 6.24
N PRO A 113 8.82 -16.55 7.33
CA PRO A 113 7.40 -16.89 7.32
C PRO A 113 6.53 -15.80 6.71
N LEU A 114 5.47 -16.20 6.02
CA LEU A 114 4.49 -15.31 5.41
C LEU A 114 3.08 -15.65 5.89
N ALA A 115 2.26 -14.64 6.07
CA ALA A 115 0.83 -14.72 6.26
C ALA A 115 0.09 -14.32 4.98
N HIS A 116 -1.17 -14.70 4.88
CA HIS A 116 -2.08 -14.47 3.75
C HIS A 116 -3.45 -14.05 4.28
N GLY A 117 -4.23 -13.40 3.44
CA GLY A 117 -5.59 -12.99 3.78
C GLY A 117 -5.69 -11.55 4.25
N ASP A 118 -6.85 -11.20 4.77
CA ASP A 118 -7.26 -9.84 5.09
C ASP A 118 -7.18 -9.51 6.60
N SER A 119 -6.71 -10.45 7.42
CA SER A 119 -6.42 -10.17 8.83
C SER A 119 -5.29 -9.13 8.93
N GLY A 120 -5.53 -8.07 9.69
CA GLY A 120 -4.56 -6.96 9.82
C GLY A 120 -4.81 -5.79 8.84
N LEU A 121 -5.96 -5.74 8.16
CA LEU A 121 -6.39 -4.54 7.47
C LEU A 121 -6.86 -3.49 8.50
N ALA A 122 -6.04 -2.45 8.74
CA ALA A 122 -6.39 -1.40 9.69
C ALA A 122 -7.40 -0.40 9.13
N VAL A 123 -7.54 -0.34 7.82
CA VAL A 123 -8.42 0.59 7.11
C VAL A 123 -9.10 -0.09 5.93
N GLU A 124 -10.15 0.55 5.42
CA GLU A 124 -10.84 0.08 4.21
C GLU A 124 -9.92 0.16 2.98
N ARG A 125 -10.01 -0.84 2.13
CA ARG A 125 -9.23 -0.96 0.88
C ARG A 125 -9.74 0.02 -0.18
N ARG A 126 -9.13 1.20 -0.27
CA ARG A 126 -9.44 2.27 -1.23
C ARG A 126 -8.27 2.59 -2.17
N ASP A 127 -7.23 1.80 -2.11
CA ASP A 127 -5.98 2.01 -2.85
C ASP A 127 -6.01 1.46 -4.28
N ARG A 128 -7.07 0.75 -4.65
CA ARG A 128 -7.22 0.15 -5.97
C ARG A 128 -8.64 0.33 -6.48
N TYR A 129 -8.75 0.95 -7.65
CA TYR A 129 -9.98 0.85 -8.43
C TYR A 129 -10.08 -0.58 -9.00
N ARG A 130 -11.14 -1.26 -8.65
CA ARG A 130 -11.46 -2.58 -9.18
C ARG A 130 -12.46 -2.40 -10.32
N ARG A 131 -12.08 -2.86 -11.52
CA ARG A 131 -12.99 -2.82 -12.66
C ARG A 131 -14.15 -3.81 -12.42
N PRO A 132 -15.37 -3.48 -12.83
CA PRO A 132 -16.53 -4.35 -12.62
C PRO A 132 -16.39 -5.77 -13.17
N TYR A 133 -15.56 -5.97 -14.18
CA TYR A 133 -15.28 -7.29 -14.78
C TYR A 133 -14.00 -7.97 -14.25
N GLU A 134 -13.31 -7.39 -13.25
CA GLU A 134 -12.18 -8.04 -12.60
C GLU A 134 -12.65 -8.89 -11.41
N GLY A 135 -12.41 -10.20 -11.51
CA GLY A 135 -12.78 -11.17 -10.47
C GLY A 135 -14.18 -11.77 -10.67
N THR A 136 -14.54 -12.67 -9.79
CA THR A 136 -15.80 -13.44 -9.86
C THR A 136 -16.85 -13.00 -8.85
N ASP A 137 -16.55 -12.00 -8.05
CA ASP A 137 -17.34 -11.55 -6.89
C ASP A 137 -17.96 -10.15 -7.05
N ASN A 138 -17.93 -9.59 -8.27
CA ASN A 138 -18.64 -8.35 -8.58
C ASN A 138 -20.12 -8.61 -8.79
N SER A 139 -20.96 -7.73 -8.24
CA SER A 139 -22.40 -7.80 -8.42
C SER A 139 -22.79 -7.50 -9.88
N ALA A 140 -23.90 -8.10 -10.34
CA ALA A 140 -24.46 -7.79 -11.64
C ALA A 140 -24.81 -6.30 -11.79
N GLU A 141 -25.19 -5.65 -10.69
CA GLU A 141 -25.49 -4.21 -10.63
C GLU A 141 -24.25 -3.35 -10.92
N ALA A 142 -23.06 -3.72 -10.38
CA ALA A 142 -21.82 -3.02 -10.65
C ALA A 142 -21.41 -3.12 -12.12
N MET A 143 -21.63 -4.29 -12.74
CA MET A 143 -21.40 -4.51 -14.17
C MET A 143 -22.36 -3.68 -15.01
N GLN A 144 -23.64 -3.67 -14.66
CA GLN A 144 -24.66 -2.90 -15.36
C GLN A 144 -24.37 -1.38 -15.29
N ALA A 145 -24.04 -0.87 -14.11
CA ALA A 145 -23.68 0.53 -13.91
C ALA A 145 -22.43 0.94 -14.73
N TYR A 146 -21.48 0.03 -14.88
CA TYR A 146 -20.31 0.26 -15.73
C TYR A 146 -20.70 0.38 -17.22
N LEU A 147 -21.56 -0.52 -17.72
CA LEU A 147 -22.04 -0.47 -19.10
C LEU A 147 -22.85 0.81 -19.39
N GLU A 148 -23.72 1.20 -18.46
CA GLU A 148 -24.49 2.44 -18.56
C GLU A 148 -23.57 3.68 -18.62
N TRP A 149 -22.50 3.68 -17.80
CA TRP A 149 -21.48 4.72 -17.87
C TRP A 149 -20.75 4.72 -19.22
N GLU A 150 -20.37 3.56 -19.76
CA GLU A 150 -19.73 3.46 -21.09
C GLU A 150 -20.63 3.99 -22.22
N TYR A 151 -21.91 3.63 -22.20
CA TYR A 151 -22.87 4.15 -23.18
C TYR A 151 -23.05 5.67 -23.11
N GLY A 152 -22.91 6.24 -21.90
CA GLY A 152 -22.97 7.69 -21.68
C GLY A 152 -21.73 8.48 -22.15
N LEU A 153 -20.60 7.80 -22.46
CA LEU A 153 -19.33 8.48 -22.78
C LEU A 153 -19.43 9.32 -24.06
N VAL A 154 -20.16 8.88 -25.08
CA VAL A 154 -20.34 9.62 -26.35
C VAL A 154 -21.03 10.97 -26.09
N ASP A 155 -22.08 10.96 -25.30
CA ASP A 155 -22.79 12.17 -24.93
C ASP A 155 -21.95 13.09 -24.02
N GLN A 156 -21.12 12.53 -23.15
CA GLN A 156 -20.18 13.29 -22.32
C GLN A 156 -19.11 13.98 -23.17
N LEU A 157 -18.54 13.27 -24.15
CA LEU A 157 -17.58 13.82 -25.10
C LEU A 157 -18.23 14.94 -25.95
N ALA A 158 -19.46 14.74 -26.43
CA ALA A 158 -20.17 15.75 -27.18
C ALA A 158 -20.42 17.04 -26.38
N ARG A 159 -20.69 16.90 -25.07
CA ARG A 159 -20.85 18.06 -24.17
C ARG A 159 -19.53 18.76 -23.85
N ASP A 160 -18.45 18.00 -23.68
CA ASP A 160 -17.12 18.56 -23.43
C ASP A 160 -16.64 19.40 -24.63
N GLY A 161 -16.78 18.93 -25.85
CA GLY A 161 -16.47 19.65 -27.08
C GLY A 161 -14.97 19.99 -27.27
N THR A 162 -14.11 19.66 -26.33
CA THR A 162 -12.68 20.03 -26.33
C THR A 162 -11.77 18.92 -26.87
N HIS A 163 -12.27 17.70 -26.97
CA HIS A 163 -11.47 16.51 -27.29
C HIS A 163 -10.93 16.43 -28.74
N GLY A 164 -11.53 17.14 -29.68
CA GLY A 164 -11.10 17.18 -31.10
C GLY A 164 -11.33 15.87 -31.89
N PHE A 165 -11.94 14.85 -31.28
CA PHE A 165 -12.31 13.62 -31.98
C PHE A 165 -13.51 13.83 -32.88
N ARG A 166 -13.53 13.16 -34.05
CA ARG A 166 -14.66 13.15 -34.96
C ARG A 166 -15.12 11.72 -35.19
N VAL A 167 -16.43 11.51 -35.19
CA VAL A 167 -17.01 10.24 -35.65
C VAL A 167 -16.84 10.20 -37.18
N LEU A 168 -16.20 9.13 -37.68
CA LEU A 168 -15.95 8.90 -39.08
C LEU A 168 -17.20 8.29 -39.75
#